data_116682699717e61972ad89d551cea508
#
_entry.id   116682699717e61972ad89d551cea508
#
_cell.length_a   1.000
_cell.length_b   1.000
_cell.length_c   1.000
_cell.angle_alpha   90.00
_cell.angle_beta   90.00
_cell.angle_gamma   90.00
#
_symmetry.space_group_name_H-M   'P 1'
#
loop_
_entity.id
_entity.type
_entity.pdbx_description
1 polymer ?
#
loop_
_entity_poly.entity_id
_entity_poly.type
_entity_poly.pdbx_seq_one_letter_code
_entity_poly.pdbx_strand_id
1 'polypeptide(L)'
;MSLLDVSELEAGYETGQVLFGVDLSVDENEVVSLLGRNGAGKTTTMHALVGADVPRVFGGSMTFNGEDLRAYRNYQISDLGLSLVPEGRRCFRDLTVKENLRLAANHAGDPLPVEEVLDQFPELDDMRDRPSKNMSGGEQQMLAIARSLVTNPKLMLLDEPCEGLAPYIVRRIESIIQEINEKQDVSVLLVEQNVAVAVAVAERHYILDEGEIVEEVSTAQLRADDELRQEYLGV
;
A
#
# COMPACT_ATOMS: atom_id res chain seq x y z
N MET A 1 -16.02 -11.09 -2.99
CA MET A 1 -15.46 -12.00 -1.95
C MET A 1 -14.32 -11.29 -1.28
N SER A 2 -14.23 -11.33 0.06
CA SER A 2 -13.09 -10.67 0.72
C SER A 2 -11.78 -11.32 0.31
N LEU A 3 -10.88 -10.53 -0.25
CA LEU A 3 -9.50 -10.95 -0.58
C LEU A 3 -8.61 -10.89 0.65
N LEU A 4 -8.74 -9.81 1.43
CA LEU A 4 -8.09 -9.62 2.73
C LEU A 4 -9.18 -9.43 3.78
N ASP A 5 -9.07 -10.16 4.89
CA ASP A 5 -9.93 -10.03 6.06
C ASP A 5 -9.08 -9.97 7.33
N VAL A 6 -9.24 -8.91 8.09
CA VAL A 6 -8.51 -8.65 9.35
C VAL A 6 -9.55 -8.46 10.43
N SER A 7 -9.45 -9.21 11.51
CA SER A 7 -10.38 -9.13 12.62
C SER A 7 -9.65 -9.09 13.96
N GLU A 8 -10.05 -8.11 14.81
CA GLU A 8 -9.53 -7.92 16.16
C GLU A 8 -7.98 -7.86 16.19
N LEU A 9 -7.33 -7.26 15.19
CA LEU A 9 -5.87 -7.23 15.11
C LEU A 9 -5.27 -6.40 16.23
N GLU A 10 -4.49 -7.06 17.07
CA GLU A 10 -3.70 -6.45 18.14
C GLU A 10 -2.20 -6.59 17.83
N ALA A 11 -1.49 -5.47 17.78
CA ALA A 11 -0.06 -5.46 17.49
C ALA A 11 0.66 -4.28 18.15
N GLY A 12 1.99 -4.39 18.27
CA GLY A 12 2.80 -3.32 18.86
C GLY A 12 4.28 -3.63 18.87
N TYR A 13 5.01 -2.79 19.57
CA TYR A 13 6.47 -2.82 19.70
C TYR A 13 6.88 -3.15 21.14
N GLU A 14 8.18 -3.30 21.40
CA GLU A 14 8.69 -3.48 22.77
C GLU A 14 8.28 -2.33 23.72
N THR A 15 8.04 -1.14 23.17
CA THR A 15 7.64 0.06 23.90
C THR A 15 6.16 0.12 24.27
N GLY A 16 5.32 -0.72 23.65
CA GLY A 16 3.88 -0.79 23.92
C GLY A 16 3.04 -1.26 22.76
N GLN A 17 1.79 -1.56 23.04
CA GLN A 17 0.76 -1.88 22.06
C GLN A 17 0.40 -0.63 21.26
N VAL A 18 0.11 -0.80 19.97
CA VAL A 18 -0.24 0.28 19.04
C VAL A 18 -1.58 0.00 18.36
N LEU A 19 -1.92 -1.24 18.09
CA LEU A 19 -3.21 -1.64 17.52
C LEU A 19 -4.04 -2.37 18.57
N PHE A 20 -5.30 -1.96 18.71
CA PHE A 20 -6.21 -2.37 19.79
C PHE A 20 -7.50 -2.99 19.22
N GLY A 21 -7.39 -4.00 18.34
CA GLY A 21 -8.55 -4.65 17.74
C GLY A 21 -8.96 -4.01 16.41
N VAL A 22 -8.02 -3.93 15.46
CA VAL A 22 -8.30 -3.38 14.14
C VAL A 22 -9.07 -4.39 13.30
N ASP A 23 -10.25 -3.96 12.79
CA ASP A 23 -11.09 -4.69 11.85
C ASP A 23 -11.06 -3.99 10.49
N LEU A 24 -10.65 -4.67 9.44
CA LEU A 24 -10.73 -4.17 8.06
C LEU A 24 -10.80 -5.30 7.04
N SER A 25 -11.36 -5.01 5.89
CA SER A 25 -11.37 -5.95 4.77
C SER A 25 -11.08 -5.25 3.46
N VAL A 26 -10.62 -6.02 2.47
CA VAL A 26 -10.47 -5.57 1.07
C VAL A 26 -11.06 -6.66 0.19
N ASP A 27 -12.01 -6.30 -0.67
CA ASP A 27 -12.56 -7.22 -1.66
C ASP A 27 -11.66 -7.34 -2.90
N GLU A 28 -11.88 -8.38 -3.72
CA GLU A 28 -11.20 -8.50 -5.02
C GLU A 28 -11.52 -7.28 -5.89
N ASN A 29 -10.52 -6.76 -6.58
CA ASN A 29 -10.60 -5.60 -7.49
C ASN A 29 -11.05 -4.30 -6.80
N GLU A 30 -10.89 -4.18 -5.51
CA GLU A 30 -11.26 -3.01 -4.74
C GLU A 30 -10.05 -2.13 -4.41
N VAL A 31 -10.25 -0.81 -4.44
CA VAL A 31 -9.33 0.17 -3.85
C VAL A 31 -9.94 0.69 -2.56
N VAL A 32 -9.32 0.37 -1.44
CA VAL A 32 -9.72 0.82 -0.09
C VAL A 32 -8.64 1.72 0.48
N SER A 33 -9.02 2.74 1.24
CA SER A 33 -8.04 3.53 1.98
C SER A 33 -8.13 3.32 3.49
N LEU A 34 -6.98 3.38 4.15
CA LEU A 34 -6.83 3.48 5.60
C LEU A 34 -6.30 4.87 5.92
N LEU A 35 -7.18 5.73 6.41
CA LEU A 35 -6.90 7.11 6.76
C LEU A 35 -6.64 7.25 8.26
N GLY A 36 -5.83 8.22 8.63
CA GLY A 36 -5.56 8.54 10.03
C GLY A 36 -4.39 9.50 10.18
N ARG A 37 -4.30 10.14 11.34
CA ARG A 37 -3.20 11.03 11.68
C ARG A 37 -1.87 10.28 11.81
N ASN A 38 -0.76 11.02 11.84
CA ASN A 38 0.54 10.44 12.14
C ASN A 38 0.54 9.84 13.55
N GLY A 39 1.01 8.58 13.66
CA GLY A 39 0.99 7.83 14.91
C GLY A 39 -0.30 7.05 15.19
N ALA A 40 -1.33 7.13 14.35
CA ALA A 40 -2.59 6.38 14.55
C ALA A 40 -2.42 4.85 14.45
N GLY A 41 -1.33 4.34 13.85
CA GLY A 41 -1.09 2.90 13.71
C GLY A 41 -1.07 2.39 12.27
N LYS A 42 -1.21 3.27 11.26
CA LYS A 42 -1.30 2.91 9.82
C LYS A 42 -0.15 2.02 9.35
N THR A 43 1.09 2.47 9.48
CA THR A 43 2.30 1.71 9.09
C THR A 43 2.44 0.43 9.93
N THR A 44 2.01 0.45 11.20
CA THR A 44 1.99 -0.74 12.06
C THR A 44 1.05 -1.80 11.50
N THR A 45 -0.14 -1.41 11.03
CA THR A 45 -1.09 -2.30 10.35
C THR A 45 -0.46 -2.91 9.11
N MET A 46 0.15 -2.09 8.22
CA MET A 46 0.81 -2.58 7.01
C MET A 46 1.92 -3.58 7.31
N HIS A 47 2.78 -3.28 8.30
CA HIS A 47 3.87 -4.18 8.68
C HIS A 47 3.38 -5.48 9.30
N ALA A 48 2.29 -5.45 10.08
CA ALA A 48 1.66 -6.67 10.61
C ALA A 48 1.16 -7.57 9.48
N LEU A 49 0.48 -7.01 8.47
CA LEU A 49 -0.06 -7.74 7.32
C LEU A 49 1.01 -8.45 6.49
N VAL A 50 2.17 -7.84 6.32
CA VAL A 50 3.28 -8.47 5.57
C VAL A 50 4.18 -9.34 6.43
N GLY A 51 3.83 -9.59 7.68
CA GLY A 51 4.61 -10.44 8.57
C GLY A 51 6.03 -9.92 8.81
N ALA A 52 6.18 -8.59 8.94
CA ALA A 52 7.46 -7.99 9.30
C ALA A 52 7.91 -8.45 10.71
N ASP A 53 9.21 -8.48 10.95
CA ASP A 53 9.76 -8.90 12.25
C ASP A 53 9.28 -8.01 13.41
N VAL A 54 8.93 -6.77 13.11
CA VAL A 54 8.28 -5.79 13.97
C VAL A 54 7.20 -5.05 13.15
N PRO A 55 6.00 -4.80 13.71
CA PRO A 55 5.54 -5.05 15.08
C PRO A 55 5.29 -6.54 15.38
N ARG A 56 5.14 -6.88 16.68
CA ARG A 56 4.63 -8.19 17.09
C ARG A 56 3.11 -8.16 17.08
N VAL A 57 2.52 -9.21 16.51
CA VAL A 57 1.07 -9.45 16.58
C VAL A 57 0.77 -10.21 17.87
N PHE A 58 -0.14 -9.69 18.70
CA PHE A 58 -0.53 -10.26 19.98
C PHE A 58 -1.84 -11.03 19.89
N GLY A 59 -2.77 -10.58 19.04
CA GLY A 59 -4.13 -11.13 18.91
C GLY A 59 -4.73 -10.89 17.54
N GLY A 60 -5.96 -11.38 17.36
CA GLY A 60 -6.74 -11.23 16.15
C GLY A 60 -6.43 -12.27 15.07
N SER A 61 -7.03 -12.10 13.91
CA SER A 61 -6.83 -12.93 12.72
C SER A 61 -6.56 -12.05 11.50
N MET A 62 -5.74 -12.57 10.58
CA MET A 62 -5.44 -11.94 9.30
C MET A 62 -5.47 -13.02 8.23
N THR A 63 -6.49 -12.97 7.37
CA THR A 63 -6.69 -13.95 6.30
C THR A 63 -6.55 -13.27 4.95
N PHE A 64 -5.70 -13.81 4.09
CA PHE A 64 -5.51 -13.33 2.72
C PHE A 64 -5.74 -14.46 1.73
N ASN A 65 -6.68 -14.29 0.80
CA ASN A 65 -7.05 -15.30 -0.18
C ASN A 65 -7.35 -16.68 0.46
N GLY A 66 -7.96 -16.68 1.66
CA GLY A 66 -8.28 -17.87 2.44
C GLY A 66 -7.15 -18.44 3.30
N GLU A 67 -5.95 -17.87 3.27
CA GLU A 67 -4.77 -18.32 4.01
C GLU A 67 -4.54 -17.44 5.26
N ASP A 68 -4.29 -18.04 6.44
CA ASP A 68 -3.91 -17.29 7.66
C ASP A 68 -2.48 -16.77 7.52
N LEU A 69 -2.33 -15.45 7.39
CA LEU A 69 -1.03 -14.79 7.20
C LEU A 69 -0.02 -15.08 8.33
N ARG A 70 -0.50 -15.37 9.54
CA ARG A 70 0.37 -15.67 10.70
C ARG A 70 1.08 -17.02 10.58
N ALA A 71 0.63 -17.90 9.66
CA ALA A 71 1.29 -19.16 9.38
C ALA A 71 2.54 -19.01 8.48
N TYR A 72 2.74 -17.82 7.90
CA TYR A 72 3.76 -17.56 6.89
C TYR A 72 4.80 -16.55 7.37
N ARG A 73 6.02 -16.67 6.81
CA ARG A 73 7.06 -15.66 6.96
C ARG A 73 6.87 -14.56 5.91
N ASN A 74 7.40 -13.38 6.14
CA ASN A 74 7.33 -12.23 5.25
C ASN A 74 7.54 -12.57 3.76
N TYR A 75 8.62 -13.29 3.40
CA TYR A 75 8.89 -13.66 2.02
C TYR A 75 7.85 -14.64 1.43
N GLN A 76 7.25 -15.50 2.25
CA GLN A 76 6.19 -16.41 1.82
C GLN A 76 4.86 -15.67 1.60
N ILE A 77 4.58 -14.63 2.38
CA ILE A 77 3.40 -13.76 2.19
C ILE A 77 3.47 -13.05 0.82
N SER A 78 4.66 -12.61 0.41
CA SER A 78 4.86 -12.07 -0.93
C SER A 78 4.54 -13.09 -2.03
N ASP A 79 4.88 -14.37 -1.82
CA ASP A 79 4.58 -15.46 -2.77
C ASP A 79 3.07 -15.76 -2.86
N LEU A 80 2.28 -15.41 -1.83
CA LEU A 80 0.81 -15.49 -1.88
C LEU A 80 0.18 -14.39 -2.76
N GLY A 81 0.94 -13.38 -3.13
CA GLY A 81 0.50 -12.26 -3.95
C GLY A 81 0.18 -10.98 -3.16
N LEU A 82 0.68 -10.84 -1.93
CA LEU A 82 0.55 -9.61 -1.15
C LEU A 82 1.87 -8.84 -1.19
N SER A 83 1.85 -7.62 -1.75
CA SER A 83 3.06 -6.81 -1.93
C SER A 83 2.94 -5.46 -1.21
N LEU A 84 4.03 -4.98 -0.61
CA LEU A 84 4.11 -3.70 0.09
C LEU A 84 5.03 -2.73 -0.62
N VAL A 85 4.52 -1.53 -0.90
CA VAL A 85 5.31 -0.34 -1.22
C VAL A 85 5.43 0.48 0.07
N PRO A 86 6.55 0.39 0.78
CA PRO A 86 6.70 1.08 2.06
C PRO A 86 6.97 2.56 1.86
N GLU A 87 6.72 3.36 2.88
CA GLU A 87 7.17 4.74 2.98
C GLU A 87 8.69 4.84 2.70
N GLY A 88 9.11 5.94 2.09
CA GLY A 88 10.53 6.22 1.84
C GLY A 88 11.12 5.55 0.58
N ARG A 89 10.29 5.06 -0.34
CA ARG A 89 10.61 4.64 -1.72
C ARG A 89 11.53 3.43 -1.87
N ARG A 90 12.45 3.18 -1.00
CA ARG A 90 13.39 2.03 -0.86
C ARG A 90 13.88 1.39 -2.17
N CYS A 91 14.24 2.22 -3.18
CA CYS A 91 14.86 1.74 -4.41
C CYS A 91 16.33 1.37 -4.20
N PHE A 92 16.83 0.41 -4.97
CA PHE A 92 18.25 0.07 -5.01
C PHE A 92 19.01 1.14 -5.78
N ARG A 93 19.62 2.05 -5.05
CA ARG A 93 20.13 3.35 -5.53
C ARG A 93 21.16 3.25 -6.66
N ASP A 94 22.02 2.25 -6.64
CA ASP A 94 23.09 2.07 -7.62
C ASP A 94 22.65 1.24 -8.83
N LEU A 95 21.48 0.59 -8.76
CA LEU A 95 20.90 -0.12 -9.89
C LEU A 95 20.07 0.81 -10.77
N THR A 96 20.08 0.54 -12.07
CA THR A 96 19.21 1.18 -13.06
C THR A 96 17.73 0.84 -12.81
N VAL A 97 16.81 1.59 -13.44
CA VAL A 97 15.37 1.27 -13.42
C VAL A 97 15.15 -0.19 -13.81
N LYS A 98 15.66 -0.61 -14.96
CA LYS A 98 15.51 -1.98 -15.47
C LYS A 98 16.09 -3.04 -14.54
N GLU A 99 17.23 -2.78 -13.90
CA GLU A 99 17.84 -3.70 -12.93
C GLU A 99 17.02 -3.78 -11.64
N ASN A 100 16.45 -2.67 -11.16
CA ASN A 100 15.53 -2.65 -10.02
C ASN A 100 14.31 -3.54 -10.27
N LEU A 101 13.69 -3.44 -11.45
CA LEU A 101 12.53 -4.26 -11.84
C LEU A 101 12.91 -5.74 -11.98
N ARG A 102 14.03 -6.04 -12.67
CA ARG A 102 14.52 -7.42 -12.83
C ARG A 102 14.83 -8.08 -11.50
N LEU A 103 15.40 -7.34 -10.55
CA LEU A 103 15.68 -7.88 -9.23
C LEU A 103 14.41 -8.27 -8.49
N ALA A 104 13.36 -7.45 -8.57
CA ALA A 104 12.05 -7.77 -7.98
C ALA A 104 11.41 -8.97 -8.69
N ALA A 105 11.40 -9.00 -10.02
CA ALA A 105 10.87 -10.11 -10.82
C ALA A 105 11.56 -11.45 -10.49
N ASN A 106 12.88 -11.45 -10.30
CA ASN A 106 13.64 -12.67 -10.00
C ASN A 106 13.30 -13.30 -8.63
N HIS A 107 12.64 -12.56 -7.75
CA HIS A 107 12.22 -13.05 -6.43
C HIS A 107 10.73 -13.39 -6.36
N ALA A 108 9.98 -13.19 -7.44
CA ALA A 108 8.58 -13.54 -7.54
C ALA A 108 8.39 -14.92 -8.19
N GLY A 109 7.35 -15.64 -7.77
CA GLY A 109 7.04 -16.97 -8.29
C GLY A 109 6.51 -16.94 -9.74
N ASP A 110 5.71 -15.91 -10.09
CA ASP A 110 5.09 -15.71 -11.41
C ASP A 110 5.08 -14.22 -11.77
N PRO A 111 6.25 -13.62 -12.08
CA PRO A 111 6.37 -12.19 -12.31
C PRO A 111 5.78 -11.76 -13.64
N LEU A 112 5.28 -10.52 -13.72
CA LEU A 112 4.99 -9.88 -14.99
C LEU A 112 6.28 -9.64 -15.79
N PRO A 113 6.22 -9.68 -17.13
CA PRO A 113 7.35 -9.25 -17.96
C PRO A 113 7.74 -7.79 -17.66
N VAL A 114 9.03 -7.54 -17.44
CA VAL A 114 9.53 -6.19 -17.13
C VAL A 114 9.15 -5.15 -18.19
N GLU A 115 9.13 -5.55 -19.46
CA GLU A 115 8.75 -4.68 -20.58
C GLU A 115 7.26 -4.30 -20.50
N GLU A 116 6.37 -5.22 -20.11
CA GLU A 116 4.94 -4.97 -19.90
C GLU A 116 4.69 -3.97 -18.77
N VAL A 117 5.47 -4.08 -17.69
CA VAL A 117 5.41 -3.09 -16.60
C VAL A 117 5.92 -1.73 -17.07
N LEU A 118 7.02 -1.67 -17.83
CA LEU A 118 7.56 -0.42 -18.37
C LEU A 118 6.58 0.27 -19.33
N ASP A 119 5.79 -0.48 -20.10
CA ASP A 119 4.75 0.08 -20.98
C ASP A 119 3.68 0.88 -20.21
N GLN A 120 3.48 0.57 -18.92
CA GLN A 120 2.55 1.30 -18.04
C GLN A 120 3.18 2.52 -17.37
N PHE A 121 4.52 2.58 -17.36
CA PHE A 121 5.30 3.67 -16.78
C PHE A 121 6.23 4.30 -17.83
N PRO A 122 5.69 5.02 -18.84
CA PRO A 122 6.51 5.60 -19.91
C PRO A 122 7.66 6.47 -19.39
N GLU A 123 7.42 7.17 -18.26
CA GLU A 123 8.42 8.00 -17.62
C GLU A 123 9.64 7.18 -17.13
N LEU A 124 9.40 5.93 -16.68
CA LEU A 124 10.45 5.02 -16.27
C LEU A 124 11.13 4.37 -17.48
N ASP A 125 10.37 4.10 -18.53
CA ASP A 125 10.90 3.52 -19.76
C ASP A 125 11.90 4.46 -20.46
N ASP A 126 11.59 5.75 -20.53
CA ASP A 126 12.49 6.78 -21.04
C ASP A 126 13.84 6.86 -20.28
N MET A 127 13.87 6.36 -19.06
CA MET A 127 15.06 6.36 -18.21
C MET A 127 15.50 4.97 -17.75
N ARG A 128 15.14 3.90 -18.49
CA ARG A 128 15.35 2.50 -18.11
C ARG A 128 16.79 2.14 -17.71
N ASP A 129 17.78 2.82 -18.28
CA ASP A 129 19.20 2.60 -18.02
C ASP A 129 19.79 3.63 -17.01
N ARG A 130 18.95 4.50 -16.41
CA ARG A 130 19.39 5.48 -15.42
C ARG A 130 19.44 4.83 -14.03
N PRO A 131 20.55 4.98 -13.27
CA PRO A 131 20.60 4.59 -11.87
C PRO A 131 19.59 5.35 -11.02
N SER A 132 18.87 4.65 -10.11
CA SER A 132 17.77 5.26 -9.36
C SER A 132 18.21 6.37 -8.40
N LYS A 133 19.48 6.44 -8.00
CA LYS A 133 20.04 7.57 -7.24
C LYS A 133 20.00 8.90 -7.98
N ASN A 134 19.94 8.88 -9.32
CA ASN A 134 19.91 10.05 -10.18
C ASN A 134 18.47 10.44 -10.60
N MET A 135 17.47 9.83 -9.97
CA MET A 135 16.04 10.10 -10.22
C MET A 135 15.50 11.08 -9.18
N SER A 136 14.49 11.86 -9.57
CA SER A 136 13.70 12.68 -8.65
C SER A 136 12.91 11.80 -7.67
N GLY A 137 12.42 12.41 -6.58
CA GLY A 137 11.61 11.68 -5.61
C GLY A 137 10.35 11.06 -6.19
N GLY A 138 9.67 11.74 -7.12
CA GLY A 138 8.50 11.20 -7.79
C GLY A 138 8.80 10.03 -8.74
N GLU A 139 9.90 10.13 -9.50
CA GLU A 139 10.37 9.01 -10.34
C GLU A 139 10.76 7.79 -9.51
N GLN A 140 11.39 8.00 -8.35
CA GLN A 140 11.70 6.91 -7.40
C GLN A 140 10.43 6.28 -6.83
N GLN A 141 9.39 7.07 -6.56
CA GLN A 141 8.11 6.55 -6.08
C GLN A 141 7.41 5.71 -7.15
N MET A 142 7.36 6.20 -8.40
CA MET A 142 6.86 5.40 -9.51
C MET A 142 7.65 4.10 -9.68
N LEU A 143 8.98 4.13 -9.55
CA LEU A 143 9.81 2.92 -9.58
C LEU A 143 9.49 1.97 -8.42
N ALA A 144 9.22 2.46 -7.21
CA ALA A 144 8.83 1.62 -6.08
C ALA A 144 7.49 0.91 -6.35
N ILE A 145 6.50 1.62 -6.92
CA ILE A 145 5.21 1.04 -7.32
C ILE A 145 5.41 0.00 -8.44
N ALA A 146 6.18 0.34 -9.48
CA ALA A 146 6.47 -0.58 -10.59
C ALA A 146 7.20 -1.86 -10.13
N ARG A 147 8.09 -1.76 -9.12
CA ARG A 147 8.76 -2.91 -8.50
C ARG A 147 7.80 -3.81 -7.73
N SER A 148 6.79 -3.25 -7.10
CA SER A 148 5.72 -4.03 -6.49
C SER A 148 4.86 -4.70 -7.57
N LEU A 149 4.48 -3.96 -8.60
CA LEU A 149 3.65 -4.45 -9.69
C LEU A 149 4.29 -5.62 -10.46
N VAL A 150 5.60 -5.56 -10.72
CA VAL A 150 6.31 -6.62 -11.46
C VAL A 150 6.26 -7.98 -10.76
N THR A 151 5.99 -8.02 -9.44
CA THR A 151 5.80 -9.28 -8.72
C THR A 151 4.43 -9.92 -8.96
N ASN A 152 3.58 -9.31 -9.79
CA ASN A 152 2.24 -9.78 -10.14
C ASN A 152 1.34 -9.98 -8.91
N PRO A 153 1.16 -8.94 -8.08
CA PRO A 153 0.43 -9.07 -6.81
C PRO A 153 -1.08 -9.13 -7.05
N LYS A 154 -1.81 -9.80 -6.14
CA LYS A 154 -3.27 -9.73 -6.02
C LYS A 154 -3.70 -8.52 -5.20
N LEU A 155 -2.89 -8.14 -4.21
CA LEU A 155 -3.11 -6.99 -3.35
C LEU A 155 -1.82 -6.20 -3.19
N MET A 156 -1.88 -4.91 -3.50
CA MET A 156 -0.81 -3.96 -3.21
C MET A 156 -1.15 -3.13 -1.97
N LEU A 157 -0.26 -3.14 -1.00
CA LEU A 157 -0.29 -2.24 0.14
C LEU A 157 0.60 -1.03 -0.19
N LEU A 158 0.03 0.18 -0.17
CA LEU A 158 0.74 1.43 -0.47
C LEU A 158 0.79 2.30 0.78
N ASP A 159 1.97 2.50 1.35
CA ASP A 159 2.16 3.26 2.60
C ASP A 159 2.61 4.70 2.27
N GLU A 160 1.68 5.64 2.36
CA GLU A 160 1.82 7.09 2.10
C GLU A 160 2.57 7.40 0.78
N PRO A 161 2.10 6.84 -0.37
CA PRO A 161 2.83 6.91 -1.63
C PRO A 161 2.96 8.32 -2.20
N CYS A 162 2.15 9.26 -1.74
CA CYS A 162 2.11 10.64 -2.22
C CYS A 162 2.82 11.65 -1.32
N GLU A 163 3.39 11.20 -0.17
CA GLU A 163 4.01 12.10 0.80
C GLU A 163 5.19 12.89 0.22
N GLY A 164 5.18 14.21 0.43
CA GLY A 164 6.26 15.13 0.02
C GLY A 164 6.48 15.26 -1.50
N LEU A 165 5.48 14.86 -2.30
CA LEU A 165 5.56 14.94 -3.76
C LEU A 165 4.88 16.21 -4.32
N ALA A 166 5.35 16.65 -5.48
CA ALA A 166 4.74 17.76 -6.20
C ALA A 166 3.33 17.37 -6.72
N PRO A 167 2.35 18.30 -6.78
CA PRO A 167 0.97 18.00 -7.13
C PRO A 167 0.77 17.27 -8.47
N TYR A 168 1.64 17.52 -9.45
CA TYR A 168 1.54 16.83 -10.75
C TYR A 168 1.98 15.36 -10.67
N ILE A 169 2.92 15.03 -9.77
CA ILE A 169 3.32 13.64 -9.50
C ILE A 169 2.21 12.92 -8.72
N VAL A 170 1.60 13.59 -7.74
CA VAL A 170 0.47 13.02 -6.99
C VAL A 170 -0.62 12.57 -7.97
N ARG A 171 -1.07 13.45 -8.88
CA ARG A 171 -2.06 13.08 -9.90
C ARG A 171 -1.61 11.92 -10.80
N ARG A 172 -0.30 11.83 -11.11
CA ARG A 172 0.20 10.70 -11.90
C ARG A 172 0.13 9.40 -11.12
N ILE A 173 0.46 9.41 -9.81
CA ILE A 173 0.35 8.24 -8.94
C ILE A 173 -1.11 7.82 -8.76
N GLU A 174 -2.04 8.77 -8.58
CA GLU A 174 -3.48 8.50 -8.55
C GLU A 174 -3.94 7.78 -9.83
N SER A 175 -3.53 8.27 -11.01
CA SER A 175 -3.82 7.63 -12.29
C SER A 175 -3.22 6.21 -12.38
N ILE A 176 -1.98 6.01 -11.94
CA ILE A 176 -1.32 4.71 -11.92
C ILE A 176 -2.09 3.72 -11.03
N ILE A 177 -2.52 4.12 -9.83
CA ILE A 177 -3.29 3.27 -8.92
C ILE A 177 -4.59 2.81 -9.58
N GLN A 178 -5.33 3.75 -10.19
CA GLN A 178 -6.56 3.44 -10.93
C GLN A 178 -6.29 2.50 -12.11
N GLU A 179 -5.25 2.79 -12.91
CA GLU A 179 -4.89 1.95 -14.05
C GLU A 179 -4.51 0.52 -13.67
N ILE A 180 -3.77 0.33 -12.58
CA ILE A 180 -3.39 -0.98 -12.04
C ILE A 180 -4.64 -1.74 -11.60
N ASN A 181 -5.54 -1.09 -10.86
CA ASN A 181 -6.78 -1.71 -10.40
C ASN A 181 -7.69 -2.09 -11.57
N GLU A 182 -7.97 -1.16 -12.51
CA GLU A 182 -8.94 -1.36 -13.60
C GLU A 182 -8.45 -2.33 -14.68
N LYS A 183 -7.13 -2.36 -14.98
CA LYS A 183 -6.59 -3.12 -16.12
C LYS A 183 -5.95 -4.44 -15.74
N GLN A 184 -5.56 -4.61 -14.48
CA GLN A 184 -4.83 -5.79 -14.02
C GLN A 184 -5.53 -6.54 -12.89
N ASP A 185 -6.72 -6.07 -12.50
CA ASP A 185 -7.52 -6.66 -11.42
C ASP A 185 -6.75 -6.72 -10.07
N VAL A 186 -5.80 -5.80 -9.84
CA VAL A 186 -5.04 -5.73 -8.59
C VAL A 186 -5.80 -4.90 -7.57
N SER A 187 -6.13 -5.49 -6.44
CA SER A 187 -6.70 -4.76 -5.31
C SER A 187 -5.65 -3.87 -4.64
N VAL A 188 -6.08 -2.78 -4.02
CA VAL A 188 -5.17 -1.84 -3.36
C VAL A 188 -5.69 -1.46 -1.97
N LEU A 189 -4.83 -1.59 -0.95
CA LEU A 189 -5.02 -0.94 0.34
C LEU A 189 -4.05 0.24 0.43
N LEU A 190 -4.60 1.45 0.32
CA LEU A 190 -3.88 2.70 0.36
C LEU A 190 -3.88 3.28 1.76
N VAL A 191 -2.72 3.41 2.38
CA VAL A 191 -2.55 4.18 3.61
C VAL A 191 -2.21 5.62 3.25
N GLU A 192 -2.96 6.56 3.78
CA GLU A 192 -2.76 7.99 3.54
C GLU A 192 -3.18 8.84 4.74
N GLN A 193 -2.58 10.00 4.84
CA GLN A 193 -3.07 11.08 5.68
C GLN A 193 -3.83 12.13 4.82
N ASN A 194 -3.52 12.21 3.53
CA ASN A 194 -4.12 13.17 2.62
C ASN A 194 -5.48 12.67 2.10
N VAL A 195 -6.55 13.20 2.68
CA VAL A 195 -7.93 12.87 2.29
C VAL A 195 -8.18 13.08 0.80
N ALA A 196 -7.60 14.13 0.19
CA ALA A 196 -7.82 14.41 -1.23
C ALA A 196 -7.29 13.29 -2.14
N VAL A 197 -6.15 12.68 -1.79
CA VAL A 197 -5.59 11.51 -2.50
C VAL A 197 -6.50 10.30 -2.30
N ALA A 198 -6.89 10.01 -1.06
CA ALA A 198 -7.73 8.85 -0.76
C ALA A 198 -9.06 8.89 -1.54
N VAL A 199 -9.77 10.02 -1.50
CA VAL A 199 -11.07 10.19 -2.20
C VAL A 199 -10.95 10.26 -3.73
N ALA A 200 -9.73 10.44 -4.27
CA ALA A 200 -9.48 10.40 -5.70
C ALA A 200 -9.40 8.98 -6.25
N VAL A 201 -8.97 8.01 -5.43
CA VAL A 201 -8.67 6.65 -5.91
C VAL A 201 -9.50 5.55 -5.25
N ALA A 202 -10.03 5.76 -4.03
CA ALA A 202 -10.78 4.76 -3.28
C ALA A 202 -12.26 5.15 -3.15
N GLU A 203 -13.13 4.14 -3.07
CA GLU A 203 -14.57 4.32 -2.84
C GLU A 203 -14.98 4.08 -1.38
N ARG A 204 -14.16 3.34 -0.61
CA ARG A 204 -14.37 2.97 0.78
C ARG A 204 -13.15 3.31 1.61
N HIS A 205 -13.37 3.85 2.80
CA HIS A 205 -12.33 4.39 3.67
C HIS A 205 -12.55 3.91 5.10
N TYR A 206 -11.49 3.37 5.69
CA TYR A 206 -11.40 3.15 7.13
C TYR A 206 -10.70 4.34 7.78
N ILE A 207 -11.22 4.80 8.90
CA ILE A 207 -10.61 5.86 9.72
C ILE A 207 -9.97 5.19 10.93
N LEU A 208 -8.64 5.25 11.01
CA LEU A 208 -7.86 4.72 12.11
C LEU A 208 -7.44 5.87 13.05
N ASP A 209 -7.81 5.76 14.32
CA ASP A 209 -7.38 6.68 15.35
C ASP A 209 -6.97 5.91 16.59
N GLU A 210 -5.85 6.30 17.22
CA GLU A 210 -5.28 5.67 18.42
C GLU A 210 -5.22 4.12 18.40
N GLY A 211 -5.05 3.54 17.19
CA GLY A 211 -4.92 2.09 17.00
C GLY A 211 -6.23 1.32 16.85
N GLU A 212 -7.36 1.99 16.69
CA GLU A 212 -8.68 1.41 16.48
C GLU A 212 -9.33 1.97 15.21
N ILE A 213 -10.12 1.16 14.51
CA ILE A 213 -11.00 1.67 13.44
C ILE A 213 -12.21 2.33 14.09
N VAL A 214 -12.29 3.65 13.97
CA VAL A 214 -13.39 4.44 14.55
C VAL A 214 -14.58 4.56 13.61
N GLU A 215 -14.33 4.55 12.29
CA GLU A 215 -15.38 4.65 11.28
C GLU A 215 -14.99 3.91 9.99
N GLU A 216 -16.00 3.37 9.31
CA GLU A 216 -15.92 2.92 7.91
C GLU A 216 -16.93 3.73 7.10
N VAL A 217 -16.43 4.44 6.07
CA VAL A 217 -17.27 5.37 5.30
C VAL A 217 -17.00 5.27 3.80
N SER A 218 -18.03 5.60 3.01
CA SER A 218 -17.87 5.80 1.57
C SER A 218 -17.24 7.18 1.26
N THR A 219 -16.68 7.33 0.05
CA THR A 219 -16.19 8.62 -0.46
C THR A 219 -17.26 9.72 -0.38
N ALA A 220 -18.53 9.39 -0.64
CA ALA A 220 -19.62 10.35 -0.55
C ALA A 220 -19.86 10.84 0.88
N GLN A 221 -19.86 9.93 1.86
CA GLN A 221 -19.96 10.27 3.28
C GLN A 221 -18.74 11.08 3.75
N LEU A 222 -17.53 10.62 3.44
CA LEU A 222 -16.29 11.31 3.81
C LEU A 222 -16.23 12.74 3.28
N ARG A 223 -16.74 12.99 2.07
CA ARG A 223 -16.84 14.35 1.50
C ARG A 223 -17.89 15.23 2.15
N ALA A 224 -18.99 14.63 2.64
CA ALA A 224 -20.11 15.35 3.22
C ALA A 224 -19.92 15.67 4.72
N ASP A 225 -19.09 14.92 5.42
CA ASP A 225 -18.91 15.00 6.87
C ASP A 225 -17.67 15.82 7.24
N ASP A 226 -17.88 17.11 7.45
CA ASP A 226 -16.83 18.05 7.88
C ASP A 226 -16.38 17.76 9.33
N GLU A 227 -17.30 17.31 10.20
CA GLU A 227 -16.98 17.05 11.61
C GLU A 227 -16.04 15.86 11.73
N LEU A 228 -16.32 14.75 11.02
CA LEU A 228 -15.46 13.57 10.97
C LEU A 228 -14.04 13.91 10.45
N ARG A 229 -13.97 14.69 9.36
CA ARG A 229 -12.66 15.10 8.81
C ARG A 229 -11.87 15.95 9.78
N GLN A 230 -12.53 16.87 10.46
CA GLN A 230 -11.88 17.76 11.41
C GLN A 230 -11.45 17.04 12.69
N GLU A 231 -12.28 16.12 13.20
CA GLU A 231 -12.03 15.35 14.42
C GLU A 231 -10.87 14.36 14.24
N TYR A 232 -10.93 13.50 13.21
CA TYR A 232 -10.00 12.39 13.06
C TYR A 232 -8.85 12.65 12.07
N LEU A 233 -9.04 13.54 11.09
CA LEU A 233 -8.05 13.76 10.03
C LEU A 233 -7.42 15.17 10.09
N GLY A 234 -8.03 16.10 10.82
CA GLY A 234 -7.49 17.45 11.02
C GLY A 234 -7.62 18.39 9.83
N VAL A 235 -8.59 18.13 8.93
CA VAL A 235 -8.82 18.89 7.68
C VAL A 235 -10.26 19.22 7.46
#